data_1876094071127b88f8931512e25e17a0
#
_entry.id   1876094071127b88f8931512e25e17a0
#
_cell.length_a   1.000
_cell.length_b   1.000
_cell.length_c   1.000
_cell.angle_alpha   90.00
_cell.angle_beta   90.00
_cell.angle_gamma   90.00
#
_symmetry.space_group_name_H-M   'P 1'
#
loop_
_entity.id
_entity.type
_entity.pdbx_description
1 polymer ?
#
loop_
_entity_poly.entity_id
_entity_poly.type
_entity_poly.pdbx_seq_one_letter_code
_entity_poly.pdbx_strand_id
1 'polypeptide(L)'
;MKRVLALLLCLVTVVLPLASCNGSIDMMDEDKGDIFHAYIAGDIYAFDPGIDMTDKSSVKLLGMLFEGLYRLDAKGKAVKALADKVTILENEADHEYKMQISIKETKWSDGRALTADDFVFAWKRLMECTNQSTAAALLYEVKNARAVKAGDASIDDLGVVALDTYLLQITFEEKIDYENFKKSLASIALVPLREESVANNDRYWSRRHATLVSNGPFVIKEIDRDENTMRIERNNYYYRDTEEDKLDRYVKPYRILVTFIKEEDKPQGQRAYADDLDAIYAAYQAEDDFIYMGDVPLAQRAALKKQAHVTDANSTYSYLFNTKNALFADARVRRALSMAIDRQAIADLLVYADPATGLIANTVFNATEGKTFRKVQGDVLKTTADADGARALLAEAGVSGGSFTLGYRQNECETAVAEYVKGVWESLGFKVELRPLTAIRETVVENSEEVDYLIDSVEEAYETGDFDVLAIDVSMQFTDAFPALAVYALTFSGSGIDMTSANYDYLPHVTGFNDEGYNEIIERAYAEKNIKARADILAEAERYLLEQMPVMPIVFNKDCYLAKKTLTGLGTSYLGYRDFSDAGYKGYKFVPATDDAPATSAESTEGN
;
A
#
# COMPACT_ATOMS: atom_id res chain seq x y z
N MET A 1 -49.78 -31.96 1.85
CA MET A 1 -48.66 -32.62 1.17
C MET A 1 -47.97 -31.74 0.11
N LYS A 2 -48.68 -31.03 -0.78
CA LYS A 2 -48.03 -30.16 -1.81
C LYS A 2 -47.30 -28.93 -1.27
N ARG A 3 -47.66 -28.39 -0.10
CA ARG A 3 -46.95 -27.23 0.53
C ARG A 3 -45.70 -27.62 1.32
N VAL A 4 -45.61 -28.85 1.80
CA VAL A 4 -44.43 -29.37 2.50
C VAL A 4 -43.34 -29.76 1.50
N LEU A 5 -43.75 -30.21 0.28
CA LEU A 5 -42.78 -30.52 -0.79
C LEU A 5 -42.16 -29.27 -1.39
N ALA A 6 -42.88 -28.13 -1.44
CA ALA A 6 -42.36 -26.85 -1.90
C ALA A 6 -41.37 -26.24 -0.91
N LEU A 7 -41.59 -26.42 0.40
CA LEU A 7 -40.65 -25.96 1.43
C LEU A 7 -39.36 -26.81 1.47
N LEU A 8 -39.46 -28.12 1.20
CA LEU A 8 -38.27 -28.98 1.08
C LEU A 8 -37.48 -28.72 -0.20
N LEU A 9 -38.14 -28.33 -1.31
CA LEU A 9 -37.41 -27.90 -2.52
C LEU A 9 -36.74 -26.53 -2.36
N CYS A 10 -37.36 -25.60 -1.64
CA CYS A 10 -36.73 -24.32 -1.32
C CYS A 10 -35.54 -24.45 -0.34
N LEU A 11 -35.59 -25.41 0.60
CA LEU A 11 -34.46 -25.68 1.49
C LEU A 11 -33.27 -26.32 0.75
N VAL A 12 -33.53 -27.12 -0.29
CA VAL A 12 -32.49 -27.77 -1.10
C VAL A 12 -31.86 -26.77 -2.09
N THR A 13 -32.58 -25.75 -2.52
CA THR A 13 -32.04 -24.71 -3.43
C THR A 13 -31.29 -23.59 -2.71
N VAL A 14 -31.45 -23.43 -1.40
CA VAL A 14 -30.69 -22.46 -0.59
C VAL A 14 -29.37 -23.04 -0.03
N VAL A 15 -29.25 -24.37 0.01
CA VAL A 15 -28.02 -25.04 0.47
C VAL A 15 -27.02 -25.32 -0.67
N LEU A 16 -27.46 -25.25 -1.94
CA LEU A 16 -26.61 -25.52 -3.09
C LEU A 16 -25.61 -24.40 -3.47
N PRO A 17 -25.81 -23.09 -3.18
CA PRO A 17 -24.77 -22.11 -3.42
C PRO A 17 -23.69 -22.04 -2.32
N LEU A 18 -23.95 -22.54 -1.12
CA LEU A 18 -22.94 -22.60 -0.05
C LEU A 18 -21.99 -23.80 -0.17
N ALA A 19 -22.31 -24.79 -0.99
CA ALA A 19 -21.40 -25.90 -1.30
C ALA A 19 -20.48 -25.63 -2.49
N SER A 20 -20.62 -24.47 -3.16
CA SER A 20 -19.79 -24.08 -4.30
C SER A 20 -18.55 -23.27 -3.91
N CYS A 21 -18.36 -22.93 -2.64
CA CYS A 21 -17.09 -22.42 -2.12
C CYS A 21 -16.10 -23.52 -1.75
N ASN A 22 -16.37 -24.76 -2.08
CA ASN A 22 -15.32 -25.76 -2.21
C ASN A 22 -14.52 -25.38 -3.47
N GLY A 23 -13.52 -24.50 -3.31
CA GLY A 23 -12.44 -24.43 -4.27
C GLY A 23 -12.08 -25.87 -4.60
N SER A 24 -12.17 -26.24 -5.87
CA SER A 24 -11.81 -27.58 -6.32
C SER A 24 -10.45 -27.89 -5.68
N ILE A 25 -10.42 -28.84 -4.73
CA ILE A 25 -9.15 -29.40 -4.30
C ILE A 25 -8.58 -29.98 -5.59
N ASP A 26 -7.64 -29.23 -6.16
CA ASP A 26 -6.88 -29.74 -7.30
C ASP A 26 -6.21 -31.01 -6.81
N MET A 27 -6.74 -32.14 -7.20
CA MET A 27 -6.13 -33.43 -6.92
C MET A 27 -4.82 -33.46 -7.70
N MET A 28 -3.71 -33.35 -7.01
CA MET A 28 -2.38 -33.29 -7.60
C MET A 28 -1.80 -34.69 -7.67
N ASP A 29 -1.07 -34.98 -8.75
CA ASP A 29 -0.33 -36.26 -8.90
C ASP A 29 0.88 -36.32 -7.96
N GLU A 30 1.40 -35.15 -7.55
CA GLU A 30 2.59 -35.02 -6.69
C GLU A 30 2.31 -34.04 -5.54
N ASP A 31 2.96 -34.32 -4.39
CA ASP A 31 2.98 -33.40 -3.26
C ASP A 31 3.85 -32.17 -3.60
N LYS A 32 3.22 -31.04 -3.80
CA LYS A 32 3.88 -29.75 -4.09
C LYS A 32 3.99 -28.83 -2.87
N GLY A 33 3.45 -29.22 -1.72
CA GLY A 33 3.41 -28.45 -0.49
C GLY A 33 2.02 -27.92 -0.12
N ASP A 34 1.95 -27.19 0.97
CA ASP A 34 0.72 -26.69 1.58
C ASP A 34 -0.09 -25.81 0.63
N ILE A 35 -1.41 -25.92 0.73
CA ILE A 35 -2.38 -25.03 0.08
C ILE A 35 -3.13 -24.30 1.19
N PHE A 36 -3.21 -22.97 1.09
CA PHE A 36 -3.93 -22.13 2.04
C PHE A 36 -5.11 -21.45 1.37
N HIS A 37 -6.21 -21.29 2.14
CA HIS A 37 -7.23 -20.31 1.84
C HIS A 37 -6.94 -19.03 2.60
N ALA A 38 -7.14 -17.86 1.96
CA ALA A 38 -6.92 -16.58 2.59
C ALA A 38 -7.96 -15.55 2.15
N TYR A 39 -8.42 -14.73 3.10
CA TYR A 39 -9.18 -13.53 2.82
C TYR A 39 -8.30 -12.30 3.08
N ILE A 40 -8.27 -11.34 2.17
CA ILE A 40 -7.37 -10.17 2.29
C ILE A 40 -8.05 -8.82 2.48
N ALA A 41 -9.28 -8.66 2.31
CA ALA A 41 -10.14 -7.48 2.43
C ALA A 41 -10.82 -7.11 1.10
N GLY A 42 -10.93 -5.82 0.77
CA GLY A 42 -11.64 -5.32 -0.40
C GLY A 42 -11.00 -5.65 -1.74
N ASP A 43 -11.57 -5.09 -2.78
CA ASP A 43 -11.14 -5.32 -4.17
C ASP A 43 -9.65 -4.97 -4.36
N ILE A 44 -9.02 -5.72 -5.24
CA ILE A 44 -7.63 -5.55 -5.60
C ILE A 44 -7.56 -4.81 -6.92
N TYR A 45 -7.07 -3.58 -6.87
CA TYR A 45 -7.07 -2.72 -8.04
C TYR A 45 -5.86 -2.94 -8.93
N ALA A 46 -4.65 -2.84 -8.38
CA ALA A 46 -3.42 -2.95 -9.15
C ALA A 46 -2.25 -3.43 -8.29
N PHE A 47 -1.25 -4.02 -8.93
CA PHE A 47 0.00 -4.45 -8.30
C PHE A 47 1.22 -3.71 -8.87
N ASP A 48 1.07 -2.42 -9.20
CA ASP A 48 2.18 -1.58 -9.62
C ASP A 48 2.93 -1.04 -8.40
N PRO A 49 4.17 -1.47 -8.14
CA PRO A 49 4.92 -1.00 -6.98
C PRO A 49 5.45 0.42 -7.14
N GLY A 50 5.42 0.99 -8.35
CA GLY A 50 5.90 2.33 -8.67
C GLY A 50 4.85 3.43 -8.56
N ILE A 51 3.64 3.12 -8.09
CA ILE A 51 2.59 4.11 -7.80
C ILE A 51 2.29 4.14 -6.30
N ASP A 52 1.79 5.25 -5.81
CA ASP A 52 1.34 5.33 -4.43
C ASP A 52 0.03 4.56 -4.28
N MET A 53 0.05 3.55 -3.44
CA MET A 53 -1.11 2.70 -3.21
C MET A 53 -1.85 3.14 -1.96
N THR A 54 -3.12 3.47 -2.13
CA THR A 54 -4.05 3.72 -1.04
C THR A 54 -4.79 2.44 -0.63
N ASP A 55 -4.78 1.41 -1.48
CA ASP A 55 -5.39 0.11 -1.23
C ASP A 55 -4.50 -0.79 -0.34
N LYS A 56 -5.02 -1.08 0.86
CA LYS A 56 -4.34 -1.93 1.86
C LYS A 56 -4.19 -3.40 1.45
N SER A 57 -5.05 -3.89 0.58
CA SER A 57 -5.09 -5.31 0.18
C SER A 57 -3.98 -5.63 -0.80
N SER A 58 -3.82 -4.82 -1.85
CA SER A 58 -2.75 -4.97 -2.83
C SER A 58 -1.37 -4.81 -2.19
N VAL A 59 -1.20 -3.84 -1.28
CA VAL A 59 0.06 -3.60 -0.56
C VAL A 59 0.51 -4.85 0.20
N LYS A 60 -0.40 -5.59 0.85
CA LYS A 60 -0.05 -6.82 1.58
C LYS A 60 0.59 -7.89 0.68
N LEU A 61 0.18 -7.94 -0.59
CA LEU A 61 0.64 -8.94 -1.55
C LEU A 61 1.88 -8.54 -2.33
N LEU A 62 2.18 -7.25 -2.45
CA LEU A 62 3.33 -6.76 -3.24
C LEU A 62 4.65 -7.41 -2.82
N GLY A 63 4.89 -7.57 -1.51
CA GLY A 63 6.08 -8.22 -0.99
C GLY A 63 6.18 -9.72 -1.32
N MET A 64 5.09 -10.35 -1.75
CA MET A 64 5.07 -11.72 -2.24
C MET A 64 5.37 -11.81 -3.74
N LEU A 65 5.04 -10.75 -4.49
CA LEU A 65 5.15 -10.72 -5.94
C LEU A 65 6.51 -10.17 -6.41
N PHE A 66 7.11 -9.27 -5.65
CA PHE A 66 8.35 -8.59 -6.07
C PHE A 66 9.46 -8.74 -5.03
N GLU A 67 10.69 -8.76 -5.54
CA GLU A 67 11.92 -8.77 -4.77
C GLU A 67 12.86 -7.68 -5.25
N GLY A 68 13.40 -6.88 -4.32
CA GLY A 68 14.34 -5.81 -4.59
C GLY A 68 15.81 -6.20 -4.39
N LEU A 69 16.70 -5.21 -4.43
CA LEU A 69 18.12 -5.41 -4.14
C LEU A 69 18.37 -5.77 -2.67
N TYR A 70 17.57 -5.22 -1.77
CA TYR A 70 17.66 -5.43 -0.33
C TYR A 70 16.29 -5.73 0.28
N ARG A 71 16.30 -6.31 1.47
CA ARG A 71 15.18 -6.43 2.40
C ARG A 71 15.57 -5.79 3.73
N LEU A 72 14.59 -5.52 4.58
CA LEU A 72 14.84 -5.16 5.97
C LEU A 72 14.63 -6.37 6.87
N ASP A 73 15.57 -6.62 7.77
CA ASP A 73 15.38 -7.59 8.84
C ASP A 73 14.42 -7.06 9.92
N ALA A 74 14.10 -7.88 10.91
CA ALA A 74 13.19 -7.51 11.99
C ALA A 74 13.64 -6.29 12.83
N LYS A 75 14.91 -5.88 12.70
CA LYS A 75 15.48 -4.69 13.34
C LYS A 75 15.58 -3.49 12.39
N GLY A 76 15.13 -3.66 11.15
CA GLY A 76 15.20 -2.66 10.11
C GLY A 76 16.59 -2.44 9.52
N LYS A 77 17.46 -3.41 9.64
CA LYS A 77 18.76 -3.40 8.97
C LYS A 77 18.60 -3.91 7.54
N ALA A 78 19.23 -3.23 6.58
CA ALA A 78 19.26 -3.70 5.20
C ALA A 78 20.07 -5.01 5.08
N VAL A 79 19.44 -6.05 4.56
CA VAL A 79 20.06 -7.33 4.22
C VAL A 79 19.93 -7.56 2.73
N LYS A 80 20.96 -8.16 2.12
CA LYS A 80 20.98 -8.40 0.68
C LYS A 80 19.89 -9.38 0.27
N ALA A 81 19.16 -9.02 -0.78
CA ALA A 81 18.24 -9.90 -1.50
C ALA A 81 18.83 -10.22 -2.89
N LEU A 82 18.46 -9.48 -3.93
CA LEU A 82 19.06 -9.65 -5.26
C LEU A 82 20.49 -9.07 -5.36
N ALA A 83 20.88 -8.17 -4.48
CA ALA A 83 22.27 -7.70 -4.44
C ALA A 83 23.21 -8.83 -4.03
N ASP A 84 24.26 -9.08 -4.84
CA ASP A 84 25.32 -10.04 -4.53
C ASP A 84 26.54 -9.33 -3.94
N LYS A 85 27.22 -8.53 -4.72
CA LYS A 85 28.40 -7.75 -4.31
C LYS A 85 28.13 -6.26 -4.45
N VAL A 86 28.59 -5.48 -3.46
CA VAL A 86 28.50 -4.01 -3.50
C VAL A 86 29.89 -3.42 -3.37
N THR A 87 30.21 -2.48 -4.24
CA THR A 87 31.48 -1.74 -4.24
C THR A 87 31.16 -0.26 -4.20
N ILE A 88 31.72 0.45 -3.22
CA ILE A 88 31.65 1.91 -3.13
C ILE A 88 32.94 2.47 -3.76
N LEU A 89 32.78 3.40 -4.67
CA LEU A 89 33.84 4.10 -5.35
C LEU A 89 33.75 5.60 -5.03
N GLU A 90 34.73 6.13 -4.34
CA GLU A 90 34.79 7.54 -3.96
C GLU A 90 36.06 8.17 -4.50
N ASN A 91 35.92 9.32 -5.14
CA ASN A 91 37.00 10.19 -5.51
C ASN A 91 36.67 11.64 -5.10
N GLU A 92 37.12 12.04 -3.92
CA GLU A 92 36.82 13.36 -3.36
C GLU A 92 37.45 14.51 -4.18
N ALA A 93 38.55 14.25 -4.87
CA ALA A 93 39.23 15.27 -5.69
C ALA A 93 38.42 15.63 -6.94
N ASP A 94 37.72 14.66 -7.51
CA ASP A 94 36.90 14.81 -8.72
C ASP A 94 35.40 14.89 -8.38
N HIS A 95 35.00 14.91 -7.11
CA HIS A 95 33.61 14.85 -6.65
C HIS A 95 32.83 13.70 -7.25
N GLU A 96 33.45 12.53 -7.35
CA GLU A 96 32.80 11.32 -7.85
C GLU A 96 32.44 10.36 -6.72
N TYR A 97 31.13 10.04 -6.59
CA TYR A 97 30.59 9.13 -5.58
C TYR A 97 29.71 8.12 -6.28
N LYS A 98 30.08 6.85 -6.23
CA LYS A 98 29.40 5.78 -6.98
C LYS A 98 29.19 4.55 -6.11
N MET A 99 28.09 3.87 -6.32
CA MET A 99 27.81 2.54 -5.78
C MET A 99 27.59 1.58 -6.96
N GLN A 100 28.41 0.54 -7.02
CA GLN A 100 28.22 -0.56 -7.99
C GLN A 100 27.67 -1.76 -7.26
N ILE A 101 26.60 -2.35 -7.81
CA ILE A 101 25.90 -3.50 -7.25
C ILE A 101 25.88 -4.61 -8.30
N SER A 102 26.57 -5.72 -8.03
CA SER A 102 26.37 -6.95 -8.78
C SER A 102 25.02 -7.55 -8.37
N ILE A 103 24.21 -7.91 -9.35
CA ILE A 103 22.89 -8.53 -9.16
C ILE A 103 23.04 -10.04 -9.34
N LYS A 104 22.40 -10.83 -8.49
CA LYS A 104 22.32 -12.28 -8.65
C LYS A 104 21.63 -12.64 -9.96
N GLU A 105 22.17 -13.62 -10.68
CA GLU A 105 21.50 -14.17 -11.85
C GLU A 105 20.17 -14.78 -11.43
N THR A 106 19.08 -14.32 -12.02
CA THR A 106 17.72 -14.77 -11.74
C THR A 106 16.81 -14.52 -12.93
N LYS A 107 15.55 -14.92 -12.78
CA LYS A 107 14.56 -14.84 -13.85
C LYS A 107 13.26 -14.21 -13.36
N TRP A 108 12.56 -13.65 -14.27
CA TRP A 108 11.16 -13.27 -14.14
C TRP A 108 10.26 -14.52 -14.05
N SER A 109 9.04 -14.36 -13.58
CA SER A 109 8.04 -15.43 -13.43
C SER A 109 7.67 -16.14 -14.74
N ASP A 110 8.00 -15.56 -15.89
CA ASP A 110 7.85 -16.15 -17.23
C ASP A 110 9.12 -16.86 -17.74
N GLY A 111 10.18 -16.92 -16.94
CA GLY A 111 11.43 -17.60 -17.25
C GLY A 111 12.48 -16.77 -18.00
N ARG A 112 12.20 -15.52 -18.36
CA ARG A 112 13.20 -14.62 -18.97
C ARG A 112 14.18 -14.09 -17.92
N ALA A 113 15.39 -13.77 -18.34
CA ALA A 113 16.41 -13.22 -17.44
C ALA A 113 15.98 -11.86 -16.87
N LEU A 114 16.22 -11.67 -15.57
CA LEU A 114 16.15 -10.35 -14.92
C LEU A 114 17.54 -9.74 -14.93
N THR A 115 17.66 -8.48 -15.33
CA THR A 115 18.92 -7.81 -15.58
C THR A 115 19.04 -6.47 -14.84
N ALA A 116 20.20 -5.84 -14.90
CA ALA A 116 20.39 -4.49 -14.36
C ALA A 116 19.55 -3.44 -15.08
N ASP A 117 19.23 -3.65 -16.37
CA ASP A 117 18.39 -2.74 -17.15
C ASP A 117 16.95 -2.66 -16.59
N ASP A 118 16.43 -3.75 -16.02
CA ASP A 118 15.09 -3.76 -15.39
C ASP A 118 15.01 -2.80 -14.19
N PHE A 119 16.10 -2.65 -13.43
CA PHE A 119 16.20 -1.64 -12.37
C PHE A 119 16.33 -0.23 -12.93
N VAL A 120 17.16 -0.05 -13.97
CA VAL A 120 17.31 1.26 -14.64
C VAL A 120 15.98 1.73 -15.18
N PHE A 121 15.24 0.87 -15.86
CA PHE A 121 13.91 1.17 -16.37
C PHE A 121 12.94 1.56 -15.25
N ALA A 122 12.83 0.74 -14.20
CA ALA A 122 11.92 1.00 -13.08
C ALA A 122 12.20 2.35 -12.41
N TRP A 123 13.46 2.67 -12.16
CA TRP A 123 13.83 3.89 -11.47
C TRP A 123 13.72 5.12 -12.37
N LYS A 124 14.01 5.01 -13.67
CA LYS A 124 13.70 6.06 -14.63
C LYS A 124 12.20 6.35 -14.68
N ARG A 125 11.36 5.31 -14.80
CA ARG A 125 9.90 5.47 -14.77
C ARG A 125 9.41 6.18 -13.51
N LEU A 126 9.95 5.84 -12.33
CA LEU A 126 9.62 6.51 -11.08
C LEU A 126 10.03 7.99 -11.08
N MET A 127 11.15 8.31 -11.71
CA MET A 127 11.71 9.66 -11.77
C MET A 127 11.15 10.52 -12.91
N GLU A 128 10.32 10.00 -13.80
CA GLU A 128 9.63 10.82 -14.80
C GLU A 128 8.86 11.96 -14.13
N CYS A 129 8.93 13.16 -14.71
CA CYS A 129 8.33 14.37 -14.13
C CYS A 129 6.79 14.29 -14.02
N THR A 130 6.14 13.45 -14.83
CA THR A 130 4.69 13.21 -14.80
C THR A 130 4.26 12.13 -13.80
N ASN A 131 5.19 11.34 -13.26
CA ASN A 131 4.90 10.34 -12.25
C ASN A 131 4.67 11.04 -10.90
N GLN A 132 3.53 10.77 -10.25
CA GLN A 132 3.13 11.42 -9.00
C GLN A 132 3.49 10.64 -7.73
N SER A 133 4.27 9.56 -7.85
CA SER A 133 4.65 8.77 -6.69
C SER A 133 5.59 9.53 -5.74
N THR A 134 5.23 9.55 -4.45
CA THR A 134 6.04 10.10 -3.37
C THR A 134 7.34 9.32 -3.17
N ALA A 135 7.39 8.07 -3.63
CA ALA A 135 8.58 7.21 -3.57
C ALA A 135 9.77 7.73 -4.40
N ALA A 136 9.54 8.65 -5.35
CA ALA A 136 10.61 9.35 -6.07
C ALA A 136 11.64 9.98 -5.12
N ALA A 137 11.21 10.44 -3.94
CA ALA A 137 12.08 11.02 -2.92
C ALA A 137 13.17 10.06 -2.40
N LEU A 138 12.99 8.74 -2.55
CA LEU A 138 13.99 7.72 -2.21
C LEU A 138 15.23 7.77 -3.09
N LEU A 139 15.13 8.37 -4.28
CA LEU A 139 16.20 8.48 -5.26
C LEU A 139 16.79 9.90 -5.36
N TYR A 140 16.34 10.88 -4.57
CA TYR A 140 16.81 12.27 -4.70
C TYR A 140 18.30 12.49 -4.35
N GLU A 141 18.95 11.53 -3.72
CA GLU A 141 20.42 11.54 -3.53
C GLU A 141 21.18 11.10 -4.79
N VAL A 142 20.49 10.49 -5.76
CA VAL A 142 21.06 10.08 -7.05
C VAL A 142 21.32 11.32 -7.92
N LYS A 143 22.43 11.31 -8.63
CA LYS A 143 22.84 12.41 -9.51
C LYS A 143 21.73 12.76 -10.51
N ASN A 144 21.46 14.06 -10.64
CA ASN A 144 20.42 14.66 -11.48
C ASN A 144 18.98 14.26 -11.13
N ALA A 145 18.72 13.46 -10.09
CA ALA A 145 17.37 12.96 -9.80
C ALA A 145 16.36 14.09 -9.58
N ARG A 146 16.70 15.13 -8.82
CA ARG A 146 15.80 16.29 -8.61
C ARG A 146 15.56 17.07 -9.90
N ALA A 147 16.60 17.33 -10.68
CA ALA A 147 16.47 18.05 -11.96
C ALA A 147 15.62 17.26 -12.97
N VAL A 148 15.79 15.94 -13.03
CA VAL A 148 14.96 15.05 -13.85
C VAL A 148 13.51 15.12 -13.39
N LYS A 149 13.26 15.00 -12.08
CA LYS A 149 11.90 15.05 -11.52
C LYS A 149 11.21 16.39 -11.76
N ALA A 150 11.98 17.47 -11.75
CA ALA A 150 11.53 18.83 -12.07
C ALA A 150 11.32 19.09 -13.58
N GLY A 151 11.75 18.16 -14.45
CA GLY A 151 11.74 18.38 -15.90
C GLY A 151 12.87 19.29 -16.42
N ASP A 152 13.83 19.65 -15.55
CA ASP A 152 14.99 20.51 -15.89
C ASP A 152 16.13 19.72 -16.54
N ALA A 153 16.11 18.40 -16.45
CA ALA A 153 17.08 17.50 -17.07
C ALA A 153 16.38 16.32 -17.76
N SER A 154 17.04 15.73 -18.74
CA SER A 154 16.54 14.53 -19.41
C SER A 154 16.52 13.33 -18.45
N ILE A 155 15.58 12.42 -18.63
CA ILE A 155 15.54 11.15 -17.91
C ILE A 155 16.82 10.32 -18.13
N ASP A 156 17.51 10.51 -19.25
CA ASP A 156 18.78 9.85 -19.57
C ASP A 156 19.97 10.40 -18.79
N ASP A 157 19.83 11.58 -18.18
CA ASP A 157 20.85 12.18 -17.32
C ASP A 157 20.80 11.64 -15.88
N LEU A 158 19.80 10.85 -15.52
CA LEU A 158 19.68 10.21 -14.20
C LEU A 158 20.93 9.35 -13.93
N GLY A 159 21.54 9.53 -12.77
CA GLY A 159 22.78 8.86 -12.37
C GLY A 159 22.66 7.35 -12.13
N VAL A 160 21.86 6.64 -12.93
CA VAL A 160 21.66 5.19 -12.85
C VAL A 160 21.90 4.55 -14.20
N VAL A 161 22.77 3.53 -14.25
CA VAL A 161 23.14 2.86 -15.51
C VAL A 161 23.46 1.38 -15.26
N ALA A 162 23.10 0.52 -16.21
CA ALA A 162 23.58 -0.84 -16.30
C ALA A 162 24.97 -0.82 -17.00
N LEU A 163 26.01 -1.20 -16.27
CA LEU A 163 27.36 -1.32 -16.84
C LEU A 163 27.56 -2.65 -17.53
N ASP A 164 26.83 -3.68 -17.11
CA ASP A 164 26.81 -5.02 -17.68
C ASP A 164 25.45 -5.65 -17.34
N THR A 165 25.10 -6.77 -17.92
CA THR A 165 23.84 -7.50 -17.73
C THR A 165 23.43 -7.61 -16.25
N TYR A 166 24.40 -7.82 -15.37
CA TYR A 166 24.19 -8.00 -13.93
C TYR A 166 24.96 -7.00 -13.07
N LEU A 167 25.34 -5.84 -13.62
CA LEU A 167 26.08 -4.82 -12.90
C LEU A 167 25.40 -3.46 -13.01
N LEU A 168 24.73 -3.05 -11.94
CA LEU A 168 24.10 -1.74 -11.79
C LEU A 168 25.10 -0.74 -11.18
N GLN A 169 25.19 0.46 -11.75
CA GLN A 169 25.91 1.57 -11.14
C GLN A 169 24.96 2.72 -10.81
N ILE A 170 25.11 3.23 -9.60
CA ILE A 170 24.42 4.43 -9.11
C ILE A 170 25.49 5.50 -8.86
N THR A 171 25.29 6.68 -9.42
CA THR A 171 26.13 7.86 -9.21
C THR A 171 25.35 8.84 -8.34
N PHE A 172 26.01 9.46 -7.36
CA PHE A 172 25.40 10.42 -6.43
C PHE A 172 25.91 11.83 -6.71
N GLU A 173 25.13 12.84 -6.35
CA GLU A 173 25.56 14.25 -6.43
C GLU A 173 26.72 14.54 -5.48
N GLU A 174 26.63 13.96 -4.28
CA GLU A 174 27.56 14.16 -3.20
C GLU A 174 27.81 12.85 -2.46
N LYS A 175 28.76 12.88 -1.51
CA LYS A 175 28.91 11.77 -0.56
C LYS A 175 27.69 11.62 0.32
N ILE A 176 27.15 10.40 0.40
CA ILE A 176 25.95 10.06 1.15
C ILE A 176 26.22 9.05 2.26
N ASP A 177 25.21 8.79 3.10
CA ASP A 177 25.19 7.63 3.98
C ASP A 177 24.73 6.40 3.18
N TYR A 178 25.69 5.63 2.66
CA TYR A 178 25.41 4.44 1.84
C TYR A 178 24.63 3.35 2.61
N GLU A 179 24.80 3.25 3.92
CA GLU A 179 24.04 2.26 4.71
C GLU A 179 22.57 2.67 4.86
N ASN A 180 22.31 3.98 4.99
CA ASN A 180 20.94 4.48 4.96
C ASN A 180 20.32 4.34 3.57
N PHE A 181 21.06 4.64 2.51
CA PHE A 181 20.58 4.46 1.13
C PHE A 181 20.23 2.98 0.82
N LYS A 182 21.00 2.01 1.32
CA LYS A 182 20.66 0.58 1.21
C LYS A 182 19.32 0.24 1.85
N LYS A 183 18.90 0.95 2.90
CA LYS A 183 17.54 0.76 3.48
C LYS A 183 16.46 1.27 2.53
N SER A 184 16.70 2.40 1.85
CA SER A 184 15.77 2.88 0.81
C SER A 184 15.64 1.85 -0.33
N LEU A 185 16.73 1.18 -0.72
CA LEU A 185 16.71 0.10 -1.72
C LEU A 185 15.93 -1.15 -1.30
N ALA A 186 15.45 -1.24 -0.07
CA ALA A 186 14.54 -2.27 0.40
C ALA A 186 13.05 -1.90 0.20
N SER A 187 12.77 -0.68 -0.27
CA SER A 187 11.41 -0.27 -0.62
C SER A 187 10.88 -1.04 -1.81
N ILE A 188 9.62 -1.43 -1.74
CA ILE A 188 8.92 -2.09 -2.85
C ILE A 188 8.81 -1.18 -4.09
N ALA A 189 8.84 0.13 -3.91
CA ALA A 189 8.82 1.08 -5.02
C ALA A 189 10.11 1.08 -5.86
N LEU A 190 11.20 0.48 -5.36
CA LEU A 190 12.49 0.40 -6.04
C LEU A 190 12.83 -1.01 -6.55
N VAL A 191 11.85 -1.91 -6.61
CA VAL A 191 12.01 -3.21 -7.25
C VAL A 191 12.18 -3.07 -8.77
N PRO A 192 12.77 -4.07 -9.45
CA PRO A 192 12.88 -4.02 -10.90
C PRO A 192 11.50 -4.16 -11.54
N LEU A 193 11.32 -3.53 -12.69
CA LEU A 193 10.16 -3.68 -13.56
C LEU A 193 10.62 -4.07 -14.95
N ARG A 194 9.84 -4.93 -15.59
CA ARG A 194 10.15 -5.36 -16.94
C ARG A 194 9.56 -4.40 -17.96
N GLU A 195 10.44 -3.71 -18.70
CA GLU A 195 10.07 -2.68 -19.66
C GLU A 195 9.01 -3.17 -20.66
N GLU A 196 9.20 -4.35 -21.27
CA GLU A 196 8.28 -4.89 -22.29
C GLU A 196 6.85 -5.13 -21.75
N SER A 197 6.72 -5.43 -20.45
CA SER A 197 5.41 -5.64 -19.81
C SER A 197 4.73 -4.31 -19.52
N VAL A 198 5.50 -3.32 -19.07
CA VAL A 198 5.00 -2.00 -18.64
C VAL A 198 4.74 -1.10 -19.83
N ALA A 199 5.74 -0.92 -20.73
CA ALA A 199 5.68 0.05 -21.82
C ALA A 199 4.57 -0.22 -22.85
N ASN A 200 4.19 -1.48 -23.05
CA ASN A 200 3.10 -1.84 -23.95
C ASN A 200 1.72 -1.56 -23.35
N ASN A 201 1.62 -1.37 -22.02
CA ASN A 201 0.36 -1.23 -21.34
C ASN A 201 0.53 -0.57 -19.96
N ASP A 202 1.10 0.64 -19.94
CA ASP A 202 1.53 1.33 -18.70
C ASP A 202 0.43 1.46 -17.63
N ARG A 203 -0.84 1.59 -18.04
CA ARG A 203 -1.97 1.70 -17.10
C ARG A 203 -2.47 0.37 -16.54
N TYR A 204 -2.25 -0.77 -17.25
CA TYR A 204 -2.99 -2.01 -16.99
C TYR A 204 -2.12 -3.24 -16.76
N TRP A 205 -0.82 -3.15 -17.02
CA TRP A 205 0.09 -4.28 -16.91
C TRP A 205 -0.01 -5.01 -15.57
N SER A 206 -0.26 -4.27 -14.50
CA SER A 206 -0.34 -4.79 -13.13
C SER A 206 -1.74 -5.18 -12.67
N ARG A 207 -2.77 -4.96 -13.50
CA ARG A 207 -4.18 -5.26 -13.18
C ARG A 207 -4.66 -6.62 -13.66
N ARG A 208 -3.90 -7.26 -14.54
CA ARG A 208 -4.23 -8.55 -15.14
C ARG A 208 -3.12 -9.55 -14.88
N HIS A 209 -3.49 -10.76 -14.43
CA HIS A 209 -2.50 -11.83 -14.21
C HIS A 209 -1.74 -12.20 -15.49
N ALA A 210 -2.35 -12.05 -16.67
CA ALA A 210 -1.74 -12.37 -17.96
C ALA A 210 -0.58 -11.44 -18.35
N THR A 211 -0.60 -10.18 -17.88
CA THR A 211 0.41 -9.15 -18.17
C THR A 211 1.36 -8.89 -17.00
N LEU A 212 0.94 -9.27 -15.78
CA LEU A 212 1.74 -9.09 -14.57
C LEU A 212 2.91 -10.08 -14.55
N VAL A 213 4.10 -9.59 -14.81
CA VAL A 213 5.36 -10.34 -14.66
C VAL A 213 6.03 -9.90 -13.38
N SER A 214 6.39 -10.86 -12.53
CA SER A 214 6.93 -10.60 -11.19
C SER A 214 8.20 -11.45 -10.94
N ASN A 215 8.95 -11.13 -9.88
CA ASN A 215 10.20 -11.81 -9.56
C ASN A 215 10.30 -12.26 -8.09
N GLY A 216 9.22 -12.11 -7.34
CA GLY A 216 9.13 -12.51 -5.93
C GLY A 216 8.92 -14.01 -5.73
N PRO A 217 8.75 -14.44 -4.48
CA PRO A 217 8.57 -15.86 -4.14
C PRO A 217 7.29 -16.49 -4.68
N PHE A 218 6.30 -15.68 -5.01
CA PHE A 218 5.01 -16.11 -5.54
C PHE A 218 4.64 -15.37 -6.81
N VAL A 219 3.71 -15.93 -7.57
CA VAL A 219 3.16 -15.37 -8.81
C VAL A 219 1.66 -15.53 -8.83
N ILE A 220 0.95 -14.54 -9.32
CA ILE A 220 -0.50 -14.61 -9.56
C ILE A 220 -0.73 -15.40 -10.85
N LYS A 221 -1.47 -16.50 -10.76
CA LYS A 221 -1.83 -17.34 -11.90
C LYS A 221 -3.20 -17.01 -12.46
N GLU A 222 -4.07 -16.47 -11.62
CA GLU A 222 -5.45 -16.19 -12.01
C GLU A 222 -6.04 -15.12 -11.09
N ILE A 223 -6.80 -14.21 -11.66
CA ILE A 223 -7.68 -13.29 -10.95
C ILE A 223 -9.05 -13.47 -11.60
N ASP A 224 -10.00 -14.00 -10.86
CA ASP A 224 -11.39 -14.09 -11.25
C ASP A 224 -12.17 -13.00 -10.50
N ARG A 225 -12.54 -11.97 -11.24
CA ARG A 225 -13.22 -10.82 -10.66
C ARG A 225 -14.74 -11.04 -10.56
N ASP A 226 -15.28 -12.02 -11.25
CA ASP A 226 -16.69 -12.37 -11.15
C ASP A 226 -16.95 -13.18 -9.87
N GLU A 227 -16.04 -14.10 -9.57
CA GLU A 227 -16.10 -14.92 -8.36
C GLU A 227 -15.36 -14.30 -7.15
N ASN A 228 -14.72 -13.16 -7.31
CA ASN A 228 -13.90 -12.50 -6.28
C ASN A 228 -12.78 -13.38 -5.71
N THR A 229 -12.10 -14.10 -6.58
CA THR A 229 -11.03 -15.01 -6.20
C THR A 229 -9.73 -14.74 -6.95
N MET A 230 -8.63 -15.09 -6.31
CA MET A 230 -7.30 -15.03 -6.90
C MET A 230 -6.53 -16.29 -6.52
N ARG A 231 -5.80 -16.83 -7.48
CA ARG A 231 -4.90 -17.96 -7.28
C ARG A 231 -3.45 -17.52 -7.39
N ILE A 232 -2.76 -17.63 -6.28
CA ILE A 232 -1.33 -17.32 -6.15
C ILE A 232 -0.59 -18.64 -6.01
N GLU A 233 0.51 -18.82 -6.73
CA GLU A 233 1.34 -20.02 -6.66
C GLU A 233 2.81 -19.66 -6.44
N ARG A 234 3.56 -20.62 -5.93
CA ARG A 234 5.01 -20.57 -5.82
C ARG A 234 5.64 -20.21 -7.18
N ASN A 235 6.56 -19.25 -7.19
CA ASN A 235 7.28 -18.87 -8.39
C ASN A 235 8.47 -19.82 -8.61
N ASN A 236 8.39 -20.64 -9.65
CA ASN A 236 9.43 -21.63 -9.98
C ASN A 236 10.77 -21.01 -10.40
N TYR A 237 10.81 -19.70 -10.64
CA TYR A 237 12.00 -18.96 -11.05
C TYR A 237 12.54 -18.02 -9.96
N TYR A 238 12.05 -18.16 -8.72
CA TYR A 238 12.52 -17.33 -7.63
C TYR A 238 14.02 -17.53 -7.38
N TYR A 239 14.78 -16.45 -7.20
CA TYR A 239 16.25 -16.45 -7.21
C TYR A 239 16.91 -17.41 -6.20
N ARG A 240 16.22 -17.76 -5.13
CA ARG A 240 16.73 -18.70 -4.13
C ARG A 240 16.70 -20.16 -4.57
N ASP A 241 15.95 -20.45 -5.63
CA ASP A 241 15.89 -21.82 -6.18
C ASP A 241 17.20 -22.24 -6.85
N THR A 242 17.94 -21.30 -7.40
CA THR A 242 19.17 -21.57 -8.16
C THR A 242 20.32 -22.08 -7.32
N GLU A 243 20.25 -21.95 -5.99
CA GLU A 243 21.37 -22.31 -5.11
C GLU A 243 21.44 -23.81 -4.80
N GLU A 244 20.33 -24.60 -4.82
CA GLU A 244 20.35 -26.03 -4.43
C GLU A 244 19.26 -26.91 -5.06
N ASP A 245 18.57 -26.54 -6.13
CA ASP A 245 17.45 -27.29 -6.75
C ASP A 245 16.29 -27.65 -5.77
N LYS A 246 16.02 -26.80 -4.78
CA LYS A 246 15.04 -27.05 -3.72
C LYS A 246 14.26 -25.80 -3.36
N LEU A 247 13.40 -25.37 -4.26
CA LEU A 247 12.56 -24.19 -4.07
C LEU A 247 11.68 -24.29 -2.81
N ASP A 248 11.14 -25.47 -2.50
CA ASP A 248 10.34 -25.77 -1.31
C ASP A 248 11.07 -25.50 0.02
N ARG A 249 12.39 -25.42 0.00
CA ARG A 249 13.19 -25.02 1.17
C ARG A 249 13.02 -23.55 1.53
N TYR A 250 12.80 -22.70 0.54
CA TYR A 250 12.72 -21.23 0.70
C TYR A 250 11.32 -20.68 0.57
N VAL A 251 10.43 -21.41 -0.11
CA VAL A 251 9.02 -21.08 -0.30
C VAL A 251 8.21 -22.36 -0.09
N LYS A 252 7.81 -22.60 1.15
CA LYS A 252 7.18 -23.85 1.56
C LYS A 252 5.79 -24.06 0.95
N PRO A 253 4.86 -23.08 0.98
CA PRO A 253 3.53 -23.28 0.40
C PRO A 253 3.61 -23.41 -1.11
N TYR A 254 2.78 -24.28 -1.66
CA TYR A 254 2.59 -24.37 -3.10
C TYR A 254 1.62 -23.32 -3.62
N ARG A 255 0.46 -23.16 -2.95
CA ARG A 255 -0.64 -22.34 -3.46
C ARG A 255 -1.36 -21.58 -2.33
N ILE A 256 -1.83 -20.39 -2.66
CA ILE A 256 -2.71 -19.60 -1.81
C ILE A 256 -3.92 -19.23 -2.66
N LEU A 257 -5.10 -19.68 -2.23
CA LEU A 257 -6.38 -19.33 -2.81
C LEU A 257 -6.91 -18.13 -2.03
N VAL A 258 -6.98 -16.98 -2.69
CA VAL A 258 -7.36 -15.74 -2.06
C VAL A 258 -8.81 -15.41 -2.41
N THR A 259 -9.61 -15.06 -1.40
CA THR A 259 -10.92 -14.45 -1.57
C THR A 259 -10.82 -12.97 -1.23
N PHE A 260 -11.47 -12.12 -2.00
CA PHE A 260 -11.60 -10.68 -1.74
C PHE A 260 -13.04 -10.22 -1.95
N ILE A 261 -13.40 -9.07 -1.38
CA ILE A 261 -14.73 -8.49 -1.53
C ILE A 261 -14.66 -7.41 -2.59
N LYS A 262 -15.57 -7.45 -3.58
CA LYS A 262 -15.82 -6.32 -4.47
C LYS A 262 -16.51 -5.20 -3.71
N GLU A 263 -16.09 -3.97 -3.94
CA GLU A 263 -16.76 -2.78 -3.42
C GLU A 263 -17.95 -2.36 -4.30
N GLU A 264 -18.09 -2.92 -5.52
CA GLU A 264 -18.92 -2.45 -6.63
C GLU A 264 -20.41 -2.76 -6.57
N ASP A 265 -20.85 -3.83 -5.96
CA ASP A 265 -22.09 -4.47 -6.41
C ASP A 265 -23.37 -4.12 -5.64
N LYS A 266 -23.38 -3.11 -4.77
CA LYS A 266 -24.59 -2.89 -3.98
C LYS A 266 -25.03 -1.42 -3.90
N PRO A 267 -26.33 -1.14 -4.06
CA PRO A 267 -26.88 0.22 -4.01
C PRO A 267 -26.50 0.94 -2.73
N GLN A 268 -26.16 2.24 -2.83
CA GLN A 268 -25.92 3.10 -1.68
C GLN A 268 -26.93 2.85 -0.54
N GLY A 269 -26.44 2.54 0.64
CA GLY A 269 -27.25 2.38 1.86
C GLY A 269 -27.63 0.95 2.23
N GLN A 270 -27.17 -0.10 1.52
CA GLN A 270 -27.38 -1.49 1.94
C GLN A 270 -26.17 -2.04 2.71
N ARG A 271 -26.43 -2.80 3.77
CA ARG A 271 -25.44 -3.44 4.66
C ARG A 271 -24.65 -4.60 4.03
N ALA A 272 -24.50 -4.59 2.77
CA ALA A 272 -24.02 -5.70 2.00
C ALA A 272 -22.56 -6.09 2.32
N TYR A 273 -21.70 -5.09 2.50
CA TYR A 273 -20.31 -5.32 2.89
C TYR A 273 -20.21 -6.04 4.25
N ALA A 274 -21.02 -5.66 5.21
CA ALA A 274 -21.07 -6.32 6.52
C ALA A 274 -21.56 -7.77 6.43
N ASP A 275 -22.59 -8.03 5.58
CA ASP A 275 -23.13 -9.38 5.38
C ASP A 275 -22.08 -10.30 4.73
N ASP A 276 -21.30 -9.79 3.77
CA ASP A 276 -20.22 -10.54 3.13
C ASP A 276 -19.06 -10.79 4.10
N LEU A 277 -18.68 -9.81 4.92
CA LEU A 277 -17.68 -10.00 5.97
C LEU A 277 -18.09 -11.05 6.99
N ASP A 278 -19.35 -11.05 7.42
CA ASP A 278 -19.88 -12.05 8.35
C ASP A 278 -19.84 -13.45 7.73
N ALA A 279 -20.17 -13.58 6.43
CA ALA A 279 -20.10 -14.85 5.70
C ALA A 279 -18.66 -15.36 5.59
N ILE A 280 -17.71 -14.49 5.23
CA ILE A 280 -16.29 -14.86 5.14
C ILE A 280 -15.73 -15.19 6.52
N TYR A 281 -16.13 -14.45 7.56
CA TYR A 281 -15.74 -14.76 8.93
C TYR A 281 -16.29 -16.11 9.40
N ALA A 282 -17.51 -16.45 9.01
CA ALA A 282 -18.10 -17.78 9.28
C ALA A 282 -17.32 -18.90 8.57
N ALA A 283 -16.90 -18.68 7.32
CA ALA A 283 -16.04 -19.62 6.59
C ALA A 283 -14.69 -19.80 7.30
N TYR A 284 -14.04 -18.72 7.72
CA TYR A 284 -12.82 -18.78 8.55
C TYR A 284 -13.03 -19.62 9.83
N GLN A 285 -14.19 -19.49 10.49
CA GLN A 285 -14.48 -20.27 11.69
C GLN A 285 -14.63 -21.76 11.41
N ALA A 286 -15.19 -22.10 10.23
CA ALA A 286 -15.48 -23.48 9.82
C ALA A 286 -14.26 -24.25 9.29
N GLU A 287 -13.34 -23.56 8.63
CA GLU A 287 -12.18 -24.15 7.94
C GLU A 287 -10.89 -24.03 8.76
N ASP A 288 -10.10 -25.12 8.81
CA ASP A 288 -8.88 -25.15 9.63
C ASP A 288 -7.66 -24.51 8.93
N ASP A 289 -7.65 -24.43 7.62
CA ASP A 289 -6.59 -23.88 6.76
C ASP A 289 -6.87 -22.47 6.26
N PHE A 290 -7.98 -21.85 6.69
CA PHE A 290 -8.37 -20.51 6.30
C PHE A 290 -7.63 -19.44 7.13
N ILE A 291 -7.01 -18.46 6.43
CA ILE A 291 -6.32 -17.32 7.02
C ILE A 291 -7.13 -16.05 6.73
N TYR A 292 -7.57 -15.39 7.78
CA TYR A 292 -8.32 -14.16 7.67
C TYR A 292 -7.36 -12.96 7.79
N MET A 293 -6.99 -12.32 6.68
CA MET A 293 -6.00 -11.22 6.64
C MET A 293 -6.64 -9.85 6.37
N GLY A 294 -7.94 -9.81 6.23
CA GLY A 294 -8.68 -8.59 5.93
C GLY A 294 -9.24 -7.88 7.14
N ASP A 295 -10.20 -7.02 6.89
CA ASP A 295 -10.92 -6.32 7.94
C ASP A 295 -11.78 -7.31 8.74
N VAL A 296 -11.46 -7.45 10.02
CA VAL A 296 -12.30 -8.20 10.96
C VAL A 296 -13.58 -7.38 11.20
N PRO A 297 -14.78 -8.00 11.17
CA PRO A 297 -16.02 -7.29 11.45
C PRO A 297 -15.93 -6.50 12.74
N LEU A 298 -16.31 -5.22 12.70
CA LEU A 298 -16.09 -4.29 13.82
C LEU A 298 -16.68 -4.81 15.13
N ALA A 299 -17.87 -5.40 15.07
CA ALA A 299 -18.55 -6.00 16.22
C ALA A 299 -17.76 -7.16 16.87
N GLN A 300 -16.90 -7.84 16.12
CA GLN A 300 -16.13 -9.00 16.58
C GLN A 300 -14.76 -8.63 17.17
N ARG A 301 -14.22 -7.46 16.83
CA ARG A 301 -12.83 -7.08 17.14
C ARG A 301 -12.50 -7.14 18.62
N ALA A 302 -13.40 -6.65 19.48
CA ALA A 302 -13.20 -6.65 20.93
C ALA A 302 -13.05 -8.08 21.51
N ALA A 303 -13.89 -9.02 21.04
CA ALA A 303 -13.85 -10.42 21.46
C ALA A 303 -12.59 -11.13 20.94
N LEU A 304 -12.10 -10.77 19.77
CA LEU A 304 -10.98 -11.41 19.08
C LEU A 304 -9.62 -10.80 19.45
N LYS A 305 -9.56 -9.72 20.20
CA LYS A 305 -8.31 -8.99 20.55
C LYS A 305 -7.17 -9.87 21.06
N LYS A 306 -7.47 -10.99 21.73
CA LYS A 306 -6.46 -11.94 22.24
C LYS A 306 -6.09 -13.04 21.25
N GLN A 307 -6.85 -13.22 20.19
CA GLN A 307 -6.66 -14.27 19.18
C GLN A 307 -6.03 -13.68 17.91
N ALA A 308 -6.30 -12.42 17.64
CA ALA A 308 -5.76 -11.72 16.49
C ALA A 308 -4.26 -11.47 16.68
N HIS A 309 -3.52 -11.68 15.59
CA HIS A 309 -2.15 -11.20 15.46
C HIS A 309 -2.21 -9.75 15.01
N VAL A 310 -1.89 -8.83 15.91
CA VAL A 310 -1.98 -7.38 15.66
C VAL A 310 -0.58 -6.80 15.74
N THR A 311 -0.17 -6.10 14.69
CA THR A 311 1.11 -5.40 14.59
C THR A 311 0.89 -3.96 14.15
N ASP A 312 1.85 -3.08 14.42
CA ASP A 312 1.80 -1.72 13.89
C ASP A 312 1.90 -1.76 12.35
N ALA A 313 0.96 -1.11 11.67
CA ALA A 313 1.06 -0.89 10.25
C ALA A 313 1.93 0.35 9.95
N ASN A 314 2.53 0.37 8.76
CA ASN A 314 3.37 1.48 8.33
C ASN A 314 2.54 2.59 7.68
N SER A 315 1.44 2.97 8.32
CA SER A 315 0.54 4.00 7.81
C SER A 315 -0.23 4.71 8.92
N THR A 316 -0.71 5.92 8.58
CA THR A 316 -1.54 6.77 9.45
C THR A 316 -2.82 7.12 8.72
N TYR A 317 -3.97 6.68 9.25
CA TYR A 317 -5.27 7.09 8.75
C TYR A 317 -5.47 8.56 9.06
N SER A 318 -5.74 9.35 8.03
CA SER A 318 -5.72 10.80 8.08
C SER A 318 -6.82 11.38 7.20
N TYR A 319 -7.21 12.63 7.47
CA TYR A 319 -8.06 13.42 6.59
C TYR A 319 -7.22 14.52 5.93
N LEU A 320 -7.33 14.63 4.61
CA LEU A 320 -6.80 15.73 3.84
C LEU A 320 -7.82 16.85 3.74
N PHE A 321 -7.40 18.09 3.93
CA PHE A 321 -8.22 19.26 3.67
C PHE A 321 -7.82 19.90 2.34
N ASN A 322 -8.78 20.15 1.46
CA ASN A 322 -8.54 20.92 0.26
C ASN A 322 -8.39 22.42 0.63
N THR A 323 -7.16 22.89 0.67
CA THR A 323 -6.85 24.28 1.07
C THR A 323 -7.28 25.32 0.02
N LYS A 324 -7.66 24.88 -1.20
CA LYS A 324 -8.25 25.75 -2.23
C LYS A 324 -9.72 26.07 -1.91
N ASN A 325 -10.39 25.25 -1.09
CA ASN A 325 -11.72 25.57 -0.59
C ASN A 325 -11.65 26.77 0.36
N ALA A 326 -12.48 27.79 0.14
CA ALA A 326 -12.47 29.02 0.92
C ALA A 326 -12.63 28.82 2.44
N LEU A 327 -13.39 27.79 2.86
CA LEU A 327 -13.56 27.43 4.27
C LEU A 327 -12.26 26.91 4.87
N PHE A 328 -11.49 26.15 4.11
CA PHE A 328 -10.25 25.50 4.54
C PHE A 328 -8.98 26.27 4.14
N ALA A 329 -9.09 27.45 3.55
CA ALA A 329 -7.93 28.31 3.27
C ALA A 329 -7.23 28.76 4.56
N ASP A 330 -8.00 29.05 5.62
CA ASP A 330 -7.46 29.43 6.93
C ASP A 330 -7.06 28.20 7.76
N ALA A 331 -5.77 28.11 8.10
CA ALA A 331 -5.22 27.03 8.91
C ALA A 331 -5.89 26.92 10.30
N ARG A 332 -6.40 28.04 10.86
CA ARG A 332 -7.10 28.03 12.15
C ARG A 332 -8.37 27.19 12.10
N VAL A 333 -9.09 27.20 10.98
CA VAL A 333 -10.29 26.36 10.80
C VAL A 333 -9.90 24.88 10.78
N ARG A 334 -8.90 24.52 9.99
CA ARG A 334 -8.41 23.12 9.90
C ARG A 334 -7.91 22.62 11.26
N ARG A 335 -7.16 23.45 11.99
CA ARG A 335 -6.69 23.14 13.35
C ARG A 335 -7.84 22.97 14.33
N ALA A 336 -8.84 23.85 14.29
CA ALA A 336 -10.01 23.76 15.17
C ALA A 336 -10.76 22.45 14.95
N LEU A 337 -10.99 22.06 13.70
CA LEU A 337 -11.60 20.77 13.36
C LEU A 337 -10.78 19.60 13.89
N SER A 338 -9.45 19.68 13.83
CA SER A 338 -8.54 18.66 14.38
C SER A 338 -8.56 18.61 15.92
N MET A 339 -8.58 19.76 16.58
CA MET A 339 -8.60 19.86 18.05
C MET A 339 -9.87 19.28 18.66
N ALA A 340 -10.99 19.37 17.95
CA ALA A 340 -12.28 18.85 18.42
C ALA A 340 -12.38 17.32 18.43
N ILE A 341 -11.49 16.62 17.72
CA ILE A 341 -11.53 15.16 17.58
C ILE A 341 -10.85 14.47 18.77
N ASP A 342 -11.58 13.55 19.42
CA ASP A 342 -11.01 12.62 20.38
C ASP A 342 -10.46 11.38 19.66
N ARG A 343 -9.15 11.38 19.45
CA ARG A 343 -8.43 10.30 18.76
C ARG A 343 -8.41 9.00 19.55
N GLN A 344 -8.41 9.13 20.91
CA GLN A 344 -8.48 7.95 21.76
C GLN A 344 -9.84 7.26 21.62
N ALA A 345 -10.94 8.02 21.59
CA ALA A 345 -12.28 7.47 21.39
C ALA A 345 -12.41 6.75 20.03
N ILE A 346 -11.79 7.31 18.96
CA ILE A 346 -11.76 6.66 17.66
C ILE A 346 -10.91 5.38 17.70
N ALA A 347 -9.76 5.40 18.33
CA ALA A 347 -8.92 4.20 18.46
C ALA A 347 -9.64 3.10 19.27
N ASP A 348 -10.36 3.47 20.32
CA ASP A 348 -11.17 2.53 21.11
C ASP A 348 -12.35 1.96 20.29
N LEU A 349 -12.98 2.78 19.44
CA LEU A 349 -14.02 2.36 18.50
C LEU A 349 -13.50 1.32 17.50
N LEU A 350 -12.32 1.55 16.94
CA LEU A 350 -11.71 0.66 15.94
C LEU A 350 -11.08 -0.59 16.55
N VAL A 351 -10.71 -0.60 17.83
CA VAL A 351 -10.06 -1.68 18.60
C VAL A 351 -8.63 -1.99 18.12
N TYR A 352 -8.40 -2.06 16.81
CA TYR A 352 -7.11 -2.31 16.19
C TYR A 352 -6.55 -1.02 15.57
N ALA A 353 -6.31 -0.05 16.43
CA ALA A 353 -5.71 1.23 16.09
C ALA A 353 -5.08 1.84 17.34
N ASP A 354 -4.10 2.71 17.15
CA ASP A 354 -3.60 3.59 18.21
C ASP A 354 -3.94 5.05 17.86
N PRO A 355 -4.25 5.92 18.85
CA PRO A 355 -4.51 7.33 18.56
C PRO A 355 -3.26 7.98 17.96
N ALA A 356 -3.42 8.69 16.83
CA ALA A 356 -2.29 9.36 16.20
C ALA A 356 -1.83 10.56 17.01
N THR A 357 -0.56 10.58 17.37
CA THR A 357 0.12 11.70 18.05
C THR A 357 0.98 12.54 17.09
N GLY A 358 0.95 12.23 15.81
CA GLY A 358 1.62 12.92 14.71
C GLY A 358 1.25 12.28 13.38
N LEU A 359 1.87 12.74 12.29
CA LEU A 359 1.69 12.17 10.96
C LEU A 359 2.55 10.91 10.77
N ILE A 360 3.81 10.96 11.22
CA ILE A 360 4.76 9.88 11.01
C ILE A 360 4.40 8.68 11.87
N ALA A 361 4.18 7.53 11.24
CA ALA A 361 3.76 6.28 11.87
C ALA A 361 4.79 5.75 12.88
N ASN A 362 4.32 4.92 13.82
CA ASN A 362 5.13 4.34 14.88
C ASN A 362 6.27 3.43 14.40
N THR A 363 6.21 2.96 13.16
CA THR A 363 7.18 2.03 12.56
C THR A 363 8.36 2.72 11.89
N VAL A 364 8.23 4.01 11.55
CA VAL A 364 9.29 4.76 10.85
C VAL A 364 10.51 4.94 11.73
N PHE A 365 11.69 4.72 11.15
CA PHE A 365 12.97 4.86 11.87
C PHE A 365 13.29 6.29 12.26
N ASN A 366 14.07 6.37 13.32
CA ASN A 366 14.92 7.52 13.60
C ASN A 366 16.39 7.20 13.28
N ALA A 367 17.24 8.21 13.36
CA ALA A 367 18.68 8.10 13.19
C ALA A 367 19.40 7.08 14.13
N THR A 368 18.73 6.61 15.16
CA THR A 368 19.28 5.65 16.14
C THR A 368 18.71 4.27 15.88
N GLU A 369 19.57 3.28 15.66
CA GLU A 369 19.15 1.90 15.42
C GLU A 369 18.22 1.39 16.54
N GLY A 370 17.12 0.72 16.12
CA GLY A 370 16.12 0.17 17.04
C GLY A 370 15.21 1.20 17.69
N LYS A 371 15.28 2.47 17.32
CA LYS A 371 14.36 3.52 17.78
C LYS A 371 13.55 4.09 16.62
N THR A 372 12.25 4.25 16.87
CA THR A 372 11.35 4.86 15.88
C THR A 372 11.34 6.39 16.01
N PHE A 373 10.97 7.05 14.92
CA PHE A 373 10.87 8.51 14.85
C PHE A 373 10.00 9.04 15.99
N ARG A 374 8.80 8.51 16.16
CA ARG A 374 7.85 8.94 17.20
C ARG A 374 8.40 8.80 18.62
N LYS A 375 9.10 7.69 18.92
CA LYS A 375 9.71 7.47 20.25
C LYS A 375 10.83 8.45 20.59
N VAL A 376 11.52 8.97 19.58
CA VAL A 376 12.65 9.91 19.79
C VAL A 376 12.16 11.35 19.77
N GLN A 377 11.31 11.70 18.78
CA GLN A 377 10.89 13.08 18.54
C GLN A 377 9.66 13.50 19.36
N GLY A 378 8.96 12.52 19.99
CA GLY A 378 7.83 12.78 20.86
C GLY A 378 6.52 13.06 20.12
N ASP A 379 5.49 13.39 20.86
CA ASP A 379 4.14 13.63 20.39
C ASP A 379 3.97 15.08 19.91
N VAL A 380 3.22 15.28 18.82
CA VAL A 380 2.88 16.60 18.28
C VAL A 380 1.40 16.92 18.54
N LEU A 381 0.54 15.92 18.44
CA LEU A 381 -0.90 16.08 18.62
C LEU A 381 -1.37 15.51 19.97
N LYS A 382 -2.37 16.14 20.55
CA LYS A 382 -3.12 15.57 21.69
C LYS A 382 -4.05 14.47 21.20
N THR A 383 -4.20 13.44 22.00
CA THR A 383 -5.10 12.32 21.69
C THR A 383 -6.55 12.57 22.13
N THR A 384 -6.75 13.47 23.10
CA THR A 384 -8.06 13.86 23.62
C THR A 384 -8.57 15.14 22.96
N ALA A 385 -9.88 15.26 22.86
CA ALA A 385 -10.54 16.44 22.29
C ALA A 385 -10.33 17.71 23.16
N ASP A 386 -10.22 18.85 22.48
CA ASP A 386 -10.23 20.20 23.08
C ASP A 386 -11.31 21.04 22.37
N ALA A 387 -12.57 20.73 22.65
CA ALA A 387 -13.71 21.37 22.01
C ALA A 387 -13.82 22.87 22.33
N ASP A 388 -13.41 23.29 23.51
CA ASP A 388 -13.47 24.72 23.89
C ASP A 388 -12.35 25.51 23.19
N GLY A 389 -11.14 24.93 23.10
CA GLY A 389 -10.06 25.49 22.31
C GLY A 389 -10.42 25.57 20.81
N ALA A 390 -11.10 24.56 20.28
CA ALA A 390 -11.58 24.55 18.91
C ALA A 390 -12.58 25.70 18.64
N ARG A 391 -13.56 25.90 19.51
CA ARG A 391 -14.52 27.01 19.40
C ARG A 391 -13.85 28.38 19.50
N ALA A 392 -12.88 28.53 20.41
CA ALA A 392 -12.13 29.76 20.54
C ALA A 392 -11.36 30.08 19.24
N LEU A 393 -10.71 29.08 18.64
CA LEU A 393 -9.93 29.24 17.42
C LEU A 393 -10.81 29.55 16.20
N LEU A 394 -12.01 28.94 16.10
CA LEU A 394 -13.01 29.28 15.08
C LEU A 394 -13.49 30.72 15.23
N ALA A 395 -13.75 31.17 16.47
CA ALA A 395 -14.15 32.54 16.73
C ALA A 395 -13.06 33.56 16.33
N GLU A 396 -11.78 33.27 16.58
CA GLU A 396 -10.63 34.06 16.12
C GLU A 396 -10.51 34.07 14.59
N ALA A 397 -10.89 33.00 13.93
CA ALA A 397 -10.94 32.91 12.47
C ALA A 397 -12.18 33.63 11.87
N GLY A 398 -13.13 34.05 12.73
CA GLY A 398 -14.39 34.64 12.30
C GLY A 398 -15.36 33.64 11.66
N VAL A 399 -15.21 32.34 11.95
CA VAL A 399 -16.01 31.25 11.38
C VAL A 399 -16.95 30.69 12.47
N SER A 400 -18.26 30.66 12.17
CA SER A 400 -19.29 30.11 13.07
C SER A 400 -19.95 28.83 12.53
N GLY A 401 -19.47 28.31 11.40
CA GLY A 401 -20.01 27.14 10.71
C GLY A 401 -19.71 27.20 9.21
N GLY A 402 -20.28 26.30 8.48
CA GLY A 402 -20.12 26.14 7.03
C GLY A 402 -20.65 24.80 6.59
N SER A 403 -20.59 24.51 5.29
CA SER A 403 -21.02 23.22 4.75
C SER A 403 -19.91 22.67 3.86
N PHE A 404 -19.62 21.38 4.01
CA PHE A 404 -18.62 20.67 3.22
C PHE A 404 -18.89 19.17 3.19
N THR A 405 -18.25 18.48 2.25
CA THR A 405 -18.30 17.02 2.11
C THR A 405 -17.11 16.36 2.78
N LEU A 406 -17.33 15.16 3.35
CA LEU A 406 -16.29 14.25 3.82
C LEU A 406 -16.36 12.98 2.96
N GLY A 407 -15.39 12.83 2.05
CA GLY A 407 -15.20 11.63 1.25
C GLY A 407 -14.42 10.56 2.01
N TYR A 408 -14.86 9.32 1.94
CA TYR A 408 -14.20 8.20 2.61
C TYR A 408 -14.56 6.89 1.90
N ARG A 409 -13.69 5.85 2.02
CA ARG A 409 -13.94 4.52 1.45
C ARG A 409 -15.09 3.85 2.20
N GLN A 410 -16.06 3.31 1.47
CA GLN A 410 -17.22 2.65 2.03
C GLN A 410 -16.86 1.28 2.64
N ASN A 411 -16.50 1.27 3.92
CA ASN A 411 -16.34 0.08 4.74
C ASN A 411 -16.80 0.37 6.17
N GLU A 412 -16.99 -0.67 6.99
CA GLU A 412 -17.50 -0.52 8.36
C GLU A 412 -16.69 0.46 9.21
N CYS A 413 -15.36 0.36 9.13
CA CYS A 413 -14.46 1.13 9.99
C CYS A 413 -14.44 2.59 9.62
N GLU A 414 -14.25 2.90 8.34
CA GLU A 414 -14.21 4.29 7.88
C GLU A 414 -15.58 4.96 8.00
N THR A 415 -16.68 4.20 7.76
CA THR A 415 -18.03 4.70 8.00
C THR A 415 -18.26 5.07 9.47
N ALA A 416 -17.86 4.20 10.40
CA ALA A 416 -18.01 4.46 11.82
C ALA A 416 -17.19 5.68 12.27
N VAL A 417 -15.97 5.85 11.75
CA VAL A 417 -15.13 7.04 12.03
C VAL A 417 -15.76 8.29 11.42
N ALA A 418 -16.22 8.24 10.16
CA ALA A 418 -16.84 9.38 9.48
C ALA A 418 -18.11 9.86 10.18
N GLU A 419 -18.96 8.94 10.65
CA GLU A 419 -20.16 9.26 11.43
C GLU A 419 -19.81 9.91 12.78
N TYR A 420 -18.80 9.37 13.48
CA TYR A 420 -18.30 9.97 14.72
C TYR A 420 -17.79 11.38 14.50
N VAL A 421 -16.92 11.58 13.52
CA VAL A 421 -16.30 12.88 13.18
C VAL A 421 -17.36 13.89 12.73
N LYS A 422 -18.32 13.46 11.90
CA LYS A 422 -19.47 14.29 11.51
C LYS A 422 -20.21 14.83 12.73
N GLY A 423 -20.56 13.96 13.68
CA GLY A 423 -21.27 14.39 14.90
C GLY A 423 -20.47 15.44 15.71
N VAL A 424 -19.16 15.27 15.80
CA VAL A 424 -18.26 16.22 16.47
C VAL A 424 -18.26 17.57 15.74
N TRP A 425 -18.06 17.59 14.42
CA TRP A 425 -17.98 18.82 13.65
C TRP A 425 -19.33 19.54 13.53
N GLU A 426 -20.44 18.80 13.50
CA GLU A 426 -21.79 19.38 13.57
C GLU A 426 -22.04 20.06 14.92
N SER A 427 -21.46 19.58 16.02
CA SER A 427 -21.51 20.23 17.32
C SER A 427 -20.77 21.59 17.37
N LEU A 428 -19.88 21.84 16.44
CA LEU A 428 -19.18 23.11 16.24
C LEU A 428 -19.94 24.08 15.33
N GLY A 429 -21.09 23.68 14.74
CA GLY A 429 -21.92 24.50 13.86
C GLY A 429 -21.73 24.23 12.36
N PHE A 430 -20.93 23.24 11.97
CA PHE A 430 -20.79 22.87 10.56
C PHE A 430 -21.93 21.94 10.12
N LYS A 431 -22.19 21.92 8.80
CA LYS A 431 -23.01 20.90 8.15
C LYS A 431 -22.07 19.99 7.37
N VAL A 432 -21.97 18.74 7.77
CA VAL A 432 -21.09 17.74 7.14
C VAL A 432 -21.93 16.75 6.34
N GLU A 433 -21.67 16.68 5.04
CA GLU A 433 -22.25 15.69 4.17
C GLU A 433 -21.26 14.54 3.99
N LEU A 434 -21.68 13.32 4.35
CA LEU A 434 -20.86 12.13 4.16
C LEU A 434 -20.98 11.67 2.70
N ARG A 435 -19.84 11.50 2.03
CA ARG A 435 -19.72 10.95 0.68
C ARG A 435 -18.98 9.61 0.76
N PRO A 436 -19.70 8.49 0.92
CA PRO A 436 -19.07 7.18 0.81
C PRO A 436 -18.66 6.94 -0.63
N LEU A 437 -17.38 6.63 -0.83
CA LEU A 437 -16.78 6.35 -2.13
C LEU A 437 -16.75 4.84 -2.33
N THR A 438 -17.45 4.36 -3.35
CA THR A 438 -17.78 2.95 -3.54
C THR A 438 -16.85 2.23 -4.51
N ALA A 439 -15.94 2.96 -5.14
CA ALA A 439 -14.98 2.42 -6.10
C ALA A 439 -15.67 1.62 -7.23
N ILE A 440 -16.57 2.27 -7.95
CA ILE A 440 -17.30 1.67 -9.07
C ILE A 440 -16.30 1.37 -10.20
N ARG A 441 -16.32 0.12 -10.70
CA ARG A 441 -15.52 -0.26 -11.85
C ARG A 441 -16.27 0.06 -13.14
N GLU A 442 -15.68 0.92 -13.98
CA GLU A 442 -16.15 1.19 -15.32
C GLU A 442 -15.21 0.54 -16.34
N THR A 443 -15.74 -0.37 -17.16
CA THR A 443 -14.97 -1.00 -18.24
C THR A 443 -15.14 -0.19 -19.51
N VAL A 444 -14.04 0.35 -20.04
CA VAL A 444 -14.00 1.11 -21.29
C VAL A 444 -13.16 0.36 -22.31
N VAL A 445 -13.55 0.37 -23.59
CA VAL A 445 -12.72 -0.22 -24.66
C VAL A 445 -11.78 0.85 -25.21
N GLU A 446 -10.48 0.70 -24.92
CA GLU A 446 -9.42 1.54 -25.46
C GLU A 446 -8.46 0.71 -26.34
N ASN A 447 -8.18 1.17 -27.54
CA ASN A 447 -7.28 0.49 -28.48
C ASN A 447 -7.61 -0.99 -28.74
N SER A 448 -8.91 -1.34 -28.71
CA SER A 448 -9.45 -2.70 -28.85
C SER A 448 -9.20 -3.61 -27.64
N GLU A 449 -8.86 -3.07 -26.49
CA GLU A 449 -8.76 -3.77 -25.21
C GLU A 449 -9.78 -3.22 -24.21
N GLU A 450 -10.34 -4.11 -23.40
CA GLU A 450 -11.19 -3.72 -22.27
C GLU A 450 -10.32 -3.25 -21.11
N VAL A 451 -10.67 -2.08 -20.60
CA VAL A 451 -9.93 -1.40 -19.56
C VAL A 451 -10.87 -1.03 -18.43
N ASP A 452 -10.50 -1.43 -17.23
CA ASP A 452 -11.25 -1.09 -16.03
C ASP A 452 -10.68 0.18 -15.37
N TYR A 453 -11.56 1.15 -15.14
CA TYR A 453 -11.29 2.32 -14.31
C TYR A 453 -12.05 2.20 -12.99
N LEU A 454 -11.46 2.67 -11.90
CA LEU A 454 -12.20 2.91 -10.67
C LEU A 454 -12.68 4.36 -10.66
N ILE A 455 -14.00 4.53 -10.76
CA ILE A 455 -14.67 5.82 -10.60
C ILE A 455 -15.38 5.88 -9.25
N ASP A 456 -15.70 7.08 -8.78
CA ASP A 456 -16.28 7.32 -7.45
C ASP A 456 -15.46 6.63 -6.33
N SER A 457 -14.13 6.70 -6.46
CA SER A 457 -13.17 6.08 -5.56
C SER A 457 -12.35 7.12 -4.80
N VAL A 458 -11.72 6.70 -3.70
CA VAL A 458 -10.77 7.54 -2.95
C VAL A 458 -9.55 7.86 -3.82
N GLU A 459 -9.12 6.90 -4.64
CA GLU A 459 -8.03 7.03 -5.58
C GLU A 459 -8.31 8.13 -6.62
N GLU A 460 -9.48 8.08 -7.26
CA GLU A 460 -9.89 9.12 -8.23
C GLU A 460 -10.03 10.49 -7.57
N ALA A 461 -10.67 10.56 -6.41
CA ALA A 461 -10.82 11.82 -5.68
C ALA A 461 -9.46 12.41 -5.28
N TYR A 462 -8.49 11.57 -4.91
CA TYR A 462 -7.12 11.99 -4.62
C TYR A 462 -6.39 12.47 -5.87
N GLU A 463 -6.43 11.72 -6.96
CA GLU A 463 -5.75 12.06 -8.22
C GLU A 463 -6.29 13.36 -8.84
N THR A 464 -7.60 13.54 -8.80
CA THR A 464 -8.27 14.73 -9.39
C THR A 464 -8.31 15.94 -8.46
N GLY A 465 -8.15 15.73 -7.14
CA GLY A 465 -8.35 16.77 -6.13
C GLY A 465 -9.83 17.18 -5.94
N ASP A 466 -10.78 16.33 -6.38
CA ASP A 466 -12.24 16.57 -6.26
C ASP A 466 -12.76 16.17 -4.87
N PHE A 467 -12.38 16.95 -3.87
CA PHE A 467 -12.85 16.77 -2.49
C PHE A 467 -12.80 18.09 -1.70
N ASP A 468 -13.62 18.19 -0.66
CA ASP A 468 -13.46 19.20 0.39
C ASP A 468 -12.58 18.64 1.51
N VAL A 469 -12.97 17.48 2.06
CA VAL A 469 -12.19 16.66 3.00
C VAL A 469 -12.18 15.24 2.50
N LEU A 470 -11.01 14.60 2.48
CA LEU A 470 -10.84 13.23 1.99
C LEU A 470 -10.12 12.36 3.03
N ALA A 471 -10.71 11.22 3.34
CA ALA A 471 -10.08 10.20 4.18
C ALA A 471 -9.09 9.36 3.37
N ILE A 472 -7.86 9.26 3.86
CA ILE A 472 -6.80 8.44 3.24
C ILE A 472 -5.95 7.72 4.28
N ASP A 473 -5.27 6.69 3.84
CA ASP A 473 -4.13 6.13 4.56
C ASP A 473 -2.84 6.74 4.03
N VAL A 474 -2.19 7.57 4.84
CA VAL A 474 -0.83 8.04 4.52
C VAL A 474 0.13 6.88 4.76
N SER A 475 0.45 6.17 3.69
CA SER A 475 1.35 5.02 3.73
C SER A 475 2.80 5.48 3.77
N MET A 476 3.58 4.85 4.65
CA MET A 476 5.01 5.11 4.79
C MET A 476 5.78 3.88 4.35
N GLN A 477 5.83 3.64 3.05
CA GLN A 477 6.58 2.51 2.46
C GLN A 477 8.10 2.70 2.54
N PHE A 478 8.54 3.56 3.47
CA PHE A 478 9.91 4.02 3.61
C PHE A 478 10.40 3.82 5.03
N THR A 479 11.71 3.82 5.15
CA THR A 479 12.40 3.71 6.46
C THR A 479 12.71 5.06 7.10
N ASP A 480 12.43 6.15 6.41
CA ASP A 480 12.79 7.53 6.76
C ASP A 480 11.52 8.40 6.71
N ALA A 481 11.44 9.40 7.57
CA ALA A 481 10.30 10.31 7.61
C ALA A 481 10.30 11.33 6.44
N PHE A 482 11.43 11.51 5.76
CA PHE A 482 11.59 12.54 4.74
C PHE A 482 10.56 12.43 3.61
N PRO A 483 10.36 11.28 2.93
CA PRO A 483 9.42 11.20 1.82
C PRO A 483 7.98 11.54 2.23
N ALA A 484 7.54 11.09 3.42
CA ALA A 484 6.19 11.34 3.90
C ALA A 484 5.92 12.80 4.27
N LEU A 485 6.96 13.57 4.60
CA LEU A 485 6.88 15.00 4.89
C LEU A 485 7.17 15.83 3.64
N ALA A 486 8.16 15.43 2.85
CA ALA A 486 8.60 16.18 1.68
C ALA A 486 7.49 16.35 0.61
N VAL A 487 6.57 15.40 0.53
CA VAL A 487 5.44 15.45 -0.42
C VAL A 487 4.58 16.73 -0.30
N TYR A 488 4.57 17.36 0.87
CA TYR A 488 3.85 18.62 1.09
C TYR A 488 4.66 19.87 0.73
N ALA A 489 5.94 19.74 0.43
CA ALA A 489 6.77 20.84 -0.05
C ALA A 489 6.77 20.90 -1.57
N LEU A 490 6.60 22.09 -2.14
CA LEU A 490 6.36 22.31 -3.57
C LEU A 490 7.35 21.57 -4.48
N THR A 491 8.67 21.73 -4.23
CA THR A 491 9.72 21.12 -5.06
C THR A 491 9.94 19.63 -4.83
N PHE A 492 9.20 19.03 -3.89
CA PHE A 492 9.25 17.60 -3.54
C PHE A 492 7.88 16.93 -3.57
N SER A 493 6.84 17.65 -4.00
CA SER A 493 5.44 17.21 -3.82
C SER A 493 5.09 15.89 -4.51
N GLY A 494 5.90 15.44 -5.46
CA GLY A 494 5.57 14.26 -6.25
C GLY A 494 4.38 14.46 -7.20
N SER A 495 3.66 15.60 -7.12
CA SER A 495 2.54 15.91 -8.01
C SER A 495 2.98 16.25 -9.44
N GLY A 496 4.28 16.29 -9.68
CA GLY A 496 4.86 16.58 -10.98
C GLY A 496 4.90 18.07 -11.29
N ILE A 497 4.91 18.37 -12.57
CA ILE A 497 4.96 19.71 -13.10
C ILE A 497 3.75 19.97 -14.02
N ASP A 498 3.33 21.24 -14.12
CA ASP A 498 2.31 21.64 -15.07
C ASP A 498 2.91 21.73 -16.49
N MET A 499 2.74 20.68 -17.27
CA MET A 499 3.20 20.62 -18.67
C MET A 499 2.51 21.63 -19.59
N THR A 500 1.41 22.24 -19.14
CA THR A 500 0.70 23.29 -19.90
C THR A 500 1.23 24.69 -19.57
N SER A 501 1.96 24.84 -18.47
CA SER A 501 2.64 26.09 -18.12
C SER A 501 3.86 26.33 -19.01
N ALA A 502 4.04 27.56 -19.45
CA ALA A 502 5.22 27.95 -20.23
C ALA A 502 6.56 27.81 -19.47
N ASN A 503 6.50 27.74 -18.15
CA ASN A 503 7.65 27.67 -17.25
C ASN A 503 7.80 26.29 -16.58
N TYR A 504 6.95 25.32 -16.92
CA TYR A 504 6.92 24.01 -16.25
C TYR A 504 6.84 24.15 -14.72
N ASP A 505 5.87 24.93 -14.23
CA ASP A 505 5.72 25.20 -12.80
C ASP A 505 5.42 23.92 -12.02
N TYR A 506 6.00 23.78 -10.84
CA TYR A 506 5.68 22.67 -9.95
C TYR A 506 4.22 22.69 -9.52
N LEU A 507 3.60 21.53 -9.53
CA LEU A 507 2.26 21.34 -8.96
C LEU A 507 2.37 21.17 -7.44
N PRO A 508 1.61 21.91 -6.65
CA PRO A 508 1.54 21.68 -5.22
C PRO A 508 0.92 20.31 -4.94
N HIS A 509 1.11 19.81 -3.71
CA HIS A 509 0.38 18.63 -3.23
C HIS A 509 -1.11 18.75 -3.53
N VAL A 510 -1.79 17.62 -3.74
CA VAL A 510 -3.22 17.55 -4.13
C VAL A 510 -4.15 18.40 -3.22
N THR A 511 -3.80 18.55 -1.94
CA THR A 511 -4.49 19.47 -1.02
C THR A 511 -4.41 20.94 -1.42
N GLY A 512 -3.56 21.30 -2.39
CA GLY A 512 -3.28 22.70 -2.73
C GLY A 512 -2.38 23.42 -1.72
N PHE A 513 -1.89 22.72 -0.69
CA PHE A 513 -0.96 23.30 0.30
C PHE A 513 0.35 23.69 -0.36
N ASN A 514 0.76 24.93 -0.17
CA ASN A 514 2.04 25.48 -0.60
C ASN A 514 2.42 26.59 0.38
N ASP A 515 3.46 26.36 1.17
CA ASP A 515 3.92 27.27 2.21
C ASP A 515 5.44 27.42 2.12
N GLU A 516 5.90 28.66 1.98
CA GLU A 516 7.33 28.97 1.79
C GLU A 516 8.18 28.56 3.00
N GLY A 517 7.70 28.81 4.22
CA GLY A 517 8.40 28.41 5.44
C GLY A 517 8.53 26.89 5.56
N TYR A 518 7.49 26.15 5.15
CA TYR A 518 7.57 24.69 5.11
C TYR A 518 8.56 24.20 4.04
N ASN A 519 8.52 24.80 2.85
CA ASN A 519 9.45 24.47 1.77
C ASN A 519 10.92 24.64 2.22
N GLU A 520 11.24 25.74 2.92
CA GLU A 520 12.57 26.00 3.46
C GLU A 520 13.01 24.94 4.48
N ILE A 521 12.11 24.48 5.35
CA ILE A 521 12.42 23.42 6.33
C ILE A 521 12.75 22.11 5.62
N ILE A 522 12.00 21.73 4.61
CA ILE A 522 12.23 20.50 3.85
C ILE A 522 13.53 20.59 3.03
N GLU A 523 13.84 21.74 2.43
CA GLU A 523 15.13 21.94 1.75
C GLU A 523 16.33 21.82 2.73
N ARG A 524 16.21 22.35 3.94
CA ARG A 524 17.21 22.17 4.99
C ARG A 524 17.36 20.70 5.39
N ALA A 525 16.26 19.96 5.52
CA ALA A 525 16.28 18.53 5.83
C ALA A 525 16.95 17.72 4.71
N TYR A 526 16.72 18.10 3.45
CA TYR A 526 17.37 17.47 2.29
C TYR A 526 18.87 17.74 2.26
N ALA A 527 19.28 18.97 2.54
CA ALA A 527 20.69 19.38 2.53
C ALA A 527 21.49 18.82 3.72
N GLU A 528 20.84 18.44 4.83
CA GLU A 528 21.51 17.95 6.03
C GLU A 528 22.01 16.50 5.85
N LYS A 529 23.33 16.31 5.96
CA LYS A 529 23.98 14.99 5.78
C LYS A 529 24.13 14.21 7.09
N ASN A 530 24.06 14.90 8.23
CA ASN A 530 24.04 14.21 9.52
C ASN A 530 22.65 13.67 9.80
N ILE A 531 22.49 12.35 9.79
CA ILE A 531 21.17 11.69 9.92
C ILE A 531 20.42 12.05 11.22
N LYS A 532 21.14 12.38 12.31
CA LYS A 532 20.52 12.79 13.56
C LYS A 532 20.00 14.23 13.46
N ALA A 533 20.83 15.15 12.96
CA ALA A 533 20.42 16.53 12.73
C ALA A 533 19.27 16.60 11.72
N ARG A 534 19.31 15.79 10.66
CA ARG A 534 18.22 15.65 9.68
C ARG A 534 16.94 15.19 10.34
N ALA A 535 16.99 14.19 11.23
CA ALA A 535 15.80 13.72 11.95
C ALA A 535 15.19 14.80 12.84
N ASP A 536 16.02 15.67 13.45
CA ASP A 536 15.54 16.79 14.26
C ASP A 536 14.86 17.87 13.39
N ILE A 537 15.41 18.14 12.16
CA ILE A 537 14.77 19.04 11.19
C ILE A 537 13.46 18.46 10.66
N LEU A 538 13.40 17.15 10.40
CA LEU A 538 12.15 16.48 10.00
C LEU A 538 11.09 16.54 11.11
N ALA A 539 11.48 16.50 12.37
CA ALA A 539 10.55 16.72 13.48
C ALA A 539 10.06 18.18 13.56
N GLU A 540 10.90 19.15 13.21
CA GLU A 540 10.48 20.55 13.03
C GLU A 540 9.46 20.66 11.88
N ALA A 541 9.73 20.00 10.74
CA ALA A 541 8.84 19.96 9.60
C ALA A 541 7.46 19.35 9.96
N GLU A 542 7.43 18.24 10.67
CA GLU A 542 6.17 17.62 11.11
C GLU A 542 5.35 18.56 12.01
N ARG A 543 6.00 19.21 12.98
CA ARG A 543 5.31 20.19 13.84
C ARG A 543 4.74 21.35 13.03
N TYR A 544 5.53 21.91 12.12
CA TYR A 544 5.09 23.01 11.26
C TYR A 544 3.92 22.59 10.36
N LEU A 545 4.02 21.42 9.70
CA LEU A 545 2.96 20.90 8.85
C LEU A 545 1.64 20.73 9.62
N LEU A 546 1.70 20.18 10.83
CA LEU A 546 0.52 19.96 11.68
C LEU A 546 0.03 21.25 12.35
N GLU A 547 0.81 22.33 12.38
CA GLU A 547 0.34 23.67 12.69
C GLU A 547 -0.43 24.28 11.52
N GLN A 548 -0.06 23.98 10.28
CA GLN A 548 -0.81 24.37 9.08
C GLN A 548 -1.98 23.44 8.76
N MET A 549 -1.92 22.19 9.21
CA MET A 549 -2.97 21.17 9.15
C MET A 549 -3.57 20.93 7.74
N PRO A 550 -2.79 20.81 6.66
CA PRO A 550 -3.35 20.35 5.38
C PRO A 550 -3.72 18.86 5.44
N VAL A 551 -3.12 18.14 6.36
CA VAL A 551 -3.40 16.75 6.70
C VAL A 551 -3.66 16.64 8.19
N MET A 552 -4.71 15.93 8.57
CA MET A 552 -5.15 15.71 9.95
C MET A 552 -5.00 14.23 10.31
N PRO A 553 -3.94 13.82 11.00
CA PRO A 553 -3.79 12.46 11.49
C PRO A 553 -4.87 12.10 12.53
N ILE A 554 -5.44 10.90 12.41
CA ILE A 554 -6.53 10.42 13.29
C ILE A 554 -6.07 9.24 14.10
N VAL A 555 -5.64 8.14 13.45
CA VAL A 555 -5.11 6.96 14.14
C VAL A 555 -3.90 6.41 13.39
N PHE A 556 -2.96 5.82 14.12
CA PHE A 556 -1.97 4.93 13.57
C PHE A 556 -2.62 3.58 13.29
N ASN A 557 -2.52 3.12 12.06
CA ASN A 557 -3.12 1.88 11.65
C ASN A 557 -2.42 0.68 12.30
N LYS A 558 -3.20 -0.36 12.52
CA LYS A 558 -2.70 -1.69 12.87
C LYS A 558 -3.04 -2.64 11.74
N ASP A 559 -2.08 -3.47 11.40
CA ASP A 559 -2.34 -4.63 10.58
C ASP A 559 -2.75 -5.81 11.46
N CYS A 560 -3.72 -6.58 10.99
CA CYS A 560 -4.31 -7.66 11.76
C CYS A 560 -4.54 -8.88 10.87
N TYR A 561 -4.30 -10.07 11.42
CA TYR A 561 -4.80 -11.30 10.82
C TYR A 561 -5.26 -12.29 11.90
N LEU A 562 -6.17 -13.17 11.50
CA LEU A 562 -6.61 -14.31 12.28
C LEU A 562 -6.14 -15.58 11.60
N ALA A 563 -5.63 -16.50 12.36
CA ALA A 563 -5.23 -17.82 11.87
C ALA A 563 -5.44 -18.88 12.95
N LYS A 564 -5.65 -20.12 12.53
CA LYS A 564 -5.72 -21.26 13.46
C LYS A 564 -4.34 -21.55 14.01
N LYS A 565 -4.29 -22.16 15.20
CA LYS A 565 -3.03 -22.54 15.89
C LYS A 565 -2.19 -23.58 15.13
N THR A 566 -2.75 -24.18 14.12
CA THR A 566 -2.09 -25.11 13.20
C THR A 566 -1.19 -24.43 12.20
N LEU A 567 -1.49 -23.17 11.83
CA LEU A 567 -0.63 -22.35 10.98
C LEU A 567 0.64 -21.95 11.72
N THR A 568 1.76 -22.06 11.03
CA THR A 568 3.09 -21.64 11.51
C THR A 568 3.83 -20.91 10.40
N GLY A 569 4.78 -20.07 10.74
CA GLY A 569 5.70 -19.46 9.77
C GLY A 569 5.12 -18.31 8.92
N LEU A 570 3.82 -17.95 9.06
CA LEU A 570 3.33 -16.74 8.44
C LEU A 570 3.98 -15.53 9.10
N GLY A 571 4.69 -14.73 8.30
CA GLY A 571 5.41 -13.55 8.72
C GLY A 571 4.77 -12.25 8.24
N THR A 572 5.29 -11.16 8.79
CA THR A 572 5.07 -9.80 8.26
C THR A 572 6.44 -9.15 8.16
N SER A 573 6.76 -8.59 7.00
CA SER A 573 8.01 -7.86 6.80
C SER A 573 8.04 -6.60 7.67
N TYR A 574 9.22 -5.99 7.82
CA TYR A 574 9.36 -4.73 8.55
C TYR A 574 8.44 -3.62 7.99
N LEU A 575 8.22 -3.60 6.69
CA LEU A 575 7.37 -2.62 6.00
C LEU A 575 5.88 -3.02 5.94
N GLY A 576 5.47 -4.10 6.62
CA GLY A 576 4.07 -4.50 6.71
C GLY A 576 3.57 -5.47 5.64
N TYR A 577 4.43 -5.91 4.71
CA TYR A 577 4.04 -6.91 3.69
C TYR A 577 3.92 -8.29 4.30
N ARG A 578 2.95 -9.08 3.84
CA ARG A 578 2.81 -10.49 4.25
C ARG A 578 3.93 -11.34 3.65
N ASP A 579 4.49 -12.21 4.47
CA ASP A 579 5.49 -13.18 4.04
C ASP A 579 4.98 -14.60 4.32
N PHE A 580 4.60 -15.29 3.27
CA PHE A 580 4.15 -16.68 3.30
C PHE A 580 5.28 -17.66 3.06
N SER A 581 6.50 -17.22 2.78
CA SER A 581 7.58 -18.12 2.35
C SER A 581 7.85 -19.26 3.32
N ASP A 582 7.74 -19.00 4.61
CA ASP A 582 7.91 -20.00 5.67
C ASP A 582 6.59 -20.58 6.20
N ALA A 583 5.44 -20.18 5.65
CA ALA A 583 4.16 -20.64 6.14
C ALA A 583 4.00 -22.15 5.94
N GLY A 584 3.45 -22.82 6.94
CA GLY A 584 3.18 -24.24 6.92
C GLY A 584 1.98 -24.58 7.79
N TYR A 585 1.29 -25.65 7.46
CA TYR A 585 0.10 -26.12 8.15
C TYR A 585 0.36 -27.47 8.83
N LYS A 586 0.28 -27.55 10.14
CA LYS A 586 0.57 -28.76 10.93
C LYS A 586 -0.32 -29.97 10.59
N GLY A 587 -1.48 -29.72 10.04
CA GLY A 587 -2.46 -30.71 9.63
C GLY A 587 -2.41 -31.06 8.15
N TYR A 588 -1.49 -30.47 7.39
CA TYR A 588 -1.40 -30.71 5.96
C TYR A 588 -1.28 -32.20 5.65
N LYS A 589 -2.07 -32.66 4.71
CA LYS A 589 -2.02 -33.99 4.17
C LYS A 589 -2.17 -33.90 2.66
N PHE A 590 -1.19 -34.37 1.97
CA PHE A 590 -1.28 -34.55 0.53
C PHE A 590 -2.43 -35.49 0.17
N VAL A 591 -3.31 -35.03 -0.73
CA VAL A 591 -4.39 -35.85 -1.29
C VAL A 591 -4.04 -36.10 -2.76
N PRO A 592 -3.58 -37.27 -3.12
CA PRO A 592 -3.25 -37.58 -4.52
C PRO A 592 -4.51 -37.63 -5.38
N ALA A 593 -4.35 -37.35 -6.67
CA ALA A 593 -5.39 -37.59 -7.65
C ALA A 593 -5.78 -39.09 -7.65
N THR A 594 -7.08 -39.36 -7.58
CA THR A 594 -7.56 -40.73 -7.71
C THR A 594 -7.97 -40.99 -9.16
N ASP A 595 -7.66 -42.19 -9.70
CA ASP A 595 -7.99 -42.55 -11.09
C ASP A 595 -9.49 -42.52 -11.40
N ASP A 596 -10.35 -42.28 -10.39
CA ASP A 596 -11.82 -42.26 -10.51
C ASP A 596 -12.43 -40.86 -10.60
N ALA A 597 -11.64 -39.78 -10.71
CA ALA A 597 -12.19 -38.43 -10.91
C ALA A 597 -12.75 -38.32 -12.35
N PRO A 598 -14.03 -37.92 -12.55
CA PRO A 598 -14.55 -37.73 -13.89
C PRO A 598 -13.73 -36.63 -14.59
N ALA A 599 -13.10 -36.99 -15.71
CA ALA A 599 -12.44 -36.06 -16.59
C ALA A 599 -13.45 -34.97 -16.98
N THR A 600 -13.23 -33.74 -16.54
CA THR A 600 -13.95 -32.59 -17.09
C THR A 600 -13.50 -32.46 -18.54
N SER A 601 -14.33 -32.99 -19.45
CA SER A 601 -14.15 -32.87 -20.88
C SER A 601 -14.22 -31.40 -21.26
N ALA A 602 -13.08 -30.82 -21.58
CA ALA A 602 -13.03 -29.65 -22.39
C ALA A 602 -13.56 -30.02 -23.78
N GLU A 603 -14.84 -29.81 -24.01
CA GLU A 603 -15.39 -29.83 -25.37
C GLU A 603 -14.84 -28.64 -26.14
N SER A 604 -13.83 -28.94 -26.94
CA SER A 604 -13.45 -28.09 -28.07
C SER A 604 -14.61 -28.10 -29.08
N THR A 605 -15.43 -27.09 -29.13
CA THR A 605 -16.29 -26.83 -30.28
C THR A 605 -15.44 -26.15 -31.37
N GLU A 606 -14.75 -26.96 -32.17
CA GLU A 606 -14.52 -26.64 -33.55
C GLU A 606 -15.86 -26.83 -34.30
N GLY A 607 -16.31 -25.81 -35.00
CA GLY A 607 -17.47 -26.00 -35.84
C GLY A 607 -17.96 -24.80 -36.60
N ASN A 608 -17.43 -24.62 -37.83
CA ASN A 608 -17.98 -23.92 -39.02
C ASN A 608 -18.26 -22.43 -38.89
#